data_d7f4ca37d3bf85b42c83c1d6944ef3bf
#
_entry.id   d7f4ca37d3bf85b42c83c1d6944ef3bf
#
_cell.length_a   1.000
_cell.length_b   1.000
_cell.length_c   1.000
_cell.angle_alpha   90.00
_cell.angle_beta   90.00
_cell.angle_gamma   90.00
#
_symmetry.space_group_name_H-M   'P 1'
#
loop_
_entity.id
_entity.type
_entity.pdbx_description
1 polymer ?
#
loop_
_entity_poly.entity_id
_entity_poly.type
_entity_poly.pdbx_seq_one_letter_code
_entity_poly.pdbx_strand_id
1 'polypeptide(L)'
;DQAALLPASKRDYLGDAHLAVFLRDLLEQLDLRPILDAYTEDRGQPPYDPRMMTGLLLYAYSQGITSSGQIERRCREDLAFMYLTADAQPDHDTICAFRRQHLAAF
;
A
#
# COMPACT_ATOMS: atom_id res chain seq x y z
N ASP A 1 -18.12 -19.34 19.92
CA ASP A 1 -18.17 -18.20 19.02
C ASP A 1 -17.52 -18.52 17.68
N GLN A 2 -18.23 -18.23 16.63
CA GLN A 2 -17.75 -18.47 15.27
C GLN A 2 -16.42 -17.74 15.00
N ALA A 3 -16.26 -16.55 15.54
CA ALA A 3 -15.03 -15.78 15.36
C ALA A 3 -13.82 -16.48 15.98
N ALA A 4 -14.02 -17.32 16.98
CA ALA A 4 -12.93 -18.08 17.60
C ALA A 4 -12.49 -19.26 16.75
N LEU A 5 -13.33 -19.72 15.83
CA LEU A 5 -13.03 -20.87 14.97
C LEU A 5 -12.43 -20.47 13.63
N LEU A 6 -12.63 -19.22 13.22
CA LEU A 6 -12.13 -18.70 11.96
C LEU A 6 -11.13 -17.58 12.21
N PRO A 7 -10.02 -17.53 11.46
CA PRO A 7 -9.09 -16.42 11.62
C PRO A 7 -9.79 -15.10 11.27
N ALA A 8 -9.65 -14.11 12.13
CA ALA A 8 -10.15 -12.78 11.82
C ALA A 8 -9.32 -12.17 10.71
N SER A 9 -9.95 -11.43 9.80
CA SER A 9 -9.23 -10.71 8.76
C SER A 9 -8.46 -9.54 9.36
N LYS A 10 -7.47 -9.04 8.64
CA LYS A 10 -6.73 -7.86 9.08
C LYS A 10 -7.66 -6.66 9.23
N ARG A 11 -8.65 -6.54 8.35
CA ARG A 11 -9.64 -5.48 8.45
C ARG A 11 -10.41 -5.54 9.77
N ASP A 12 -10.72 -6.74 10.22
CA ASP A 12 -11.45 -6.92 11.49
C ASP A 12 -10.62 -6.43 12.68
N TYR A 13 -9.32 -6.70 12.67
CA TYR A 13 -8.43 -6.23 13.73
C TYR A 13 -8.25 -4.72 13.71
N LEU A 14 -8.14 -4.12 12.52
CA LEU A 14 -7.93 -2.69 12.39
C LEU A 14 -9.20 -1.89 12.68
N GLY A 15 -10.35 -2.42 12.27
CA GLY A 15 -11.62 -1.73 12.39
C GLY A 15 -11.87 -0.76 11.25
N ASP A 16 -13.14 -0.48 10.99
CA ASP A 16 -13.55 0.34 9.84
C ASP A 16 -13.08 1.79 9.92
N ALA A 17 -12.83 2.29 11.13
CA ALA A 17 -12.40 3.67 11.31
C ALA A 17 -10.90 3.87 11.15
N HIS A 18 -10.13 2.79 10.96
CA HIS A 18 -8.68 2.90 10.82
C HIS A 18 -8.31 3.57 9.49
N LEU A 19 -7.31 4.45 9.55
CA LEU A 19 -6.88 5.19 8.36
C LEU A 19 -6.47 4.27 7.22
N ALA A 20 -5.81 3.15 7.50
CA ALA A 20 -5.40 2.20 6.46
C ALA A 20 -6.60 1.64 5.72
N VAL A 21 -7.68 1.32 6.44
CA VAL A 21 -8.91 0.81 5.84
C VAL A 21 -9.55 1.89 4.98
N PHE A 22 -9.61 3.12 5.49
CA PHE A 22 -10.14 4.25 4.76
C PHE A 22 -9.38 4.48 3.45
N LEU A 23 -8.05 4.49 3.52
CA LEU A 23 -7.21 4.73 2.34
C LEU A 23 -7.39 3.65 1.29
N ARG A 24 -7.42 2.40 1.70
CA ARG A 24 -7.60 1.30 0.75
C ARG A 24 -8.94 1.40 0.02
N ASP A 25 -10.01 1.69 0.76
CA ASP A 25 -11.33 1.86 0.16
C ASP A 25 -11.37 3.06 -0.76
N LEU A 26 -10.76 4.18 -0.35
CA LEU A 26 -10.72 5.40 -1.15
C LEU A 26 -9.97 5.20 -2.46
N LEU A 27 -8.83 4.52 -2.42
CA LEU A 27 -8.00 4.33 -3.61
C LEU A 27 -8.69 3.50 -4.68
N GLU A 28 -9.59 2.62 -4.29
CA GLU A 28 -10.37 1.85 -5.26
C GLU A 28 -11.31 2.74 -6.08
N GLN A 29 -11.65 3.91 -5.55
CA GLN A 29 -12.58 4.85 -6.19
C GLN A 29 -11.89 5.99 -6.92
N LEU A 30 -10.58 6.20 -6.69
CA LEU A 30 -9.84 7.28 -7.32
C LEU A 30 -9.44 6.94 -8.74
N ASP A 31 -9.33 7.99 -9.55
CA ASP A 31 -8.82 7.86 -10.91
C ASP A 31 -7.29 7.92 -10.87
N LEU A 32 -6.65 6.79 -10.98
CA LEU A 32 -5.21 6.68 -10.98
C LEU A 32 -4.65 6.38 -12.38
N ARG A 33 -5.44 6.61 -13.42
CA ARG A 33 -5.01 6.34 -14.79
C ARG A 33 -3.69 6.98 -15.17
N PRO A 34 -3.40 8.24 -14.80
CA PRO A 34 -2.09 8.81 -15.14
C PRO A 34 -0.93 8.02 -14.56
N ILE A 35 -1.07 7.53 -13.33
CA ILE A 35 -0.03 6.72 -12.68
C ILE A 35 0.04 5.33 -13.32
N LEU A 36 -1.11 4.72 -13.54
CA LEU A 36 -1.19 3.38 -14.13
C LEU A 36 -0.61 3.36 -15.54
N ASP A 37 -0.96 4.34 -16.36
CA ASP A 37 -0.50 4.41 -17.74
C ASP A 37 1.01 4.61 -17.81
N ALA A 38 1.54 5.54 -17.02
CA ALA A 38 2.98 5.80 -16.99
C ALA A 38 3.75 4.57 -16.52
N TYR A 39 3.24 3.90 -15.49
CA TYR A 39 3.90 2.71 -14.95
C TYR A 39 3.94 1.58 -15.97
N THR A 40 2.83 1.37 -16.66
CA THR A 40 2.70 0.30 -17.65
C THR A 40 3.58 0.57 -18.87
N GLU A 41 3.60 1.81 -19.36
CA GLU A 41 4.40 2.18 -20.52
C GLU A 41 5.88 1.98 -20.27
N ASP A 42 6.35 2.39 -19.09
CA ASP A 42 7.79 2.36 -18.79
C ASP A 42 8.29 0.95 -18.49
N ARG A 43 7.44 0.12 -17.93
CA ARG A 43 7.88 -1.14 -17.37
C ARG A 43 7.18 -2.37 -17.91
N GLY A 44 6.18 -2.16 -18.75
CA GLY A 44 5.29 -3.25 -19.13
C GLY A 44 4.45 -3.67 -17.92
N GLN A 45 4.52 -4.94 -17.53
CA GLN A 45 3.75 -5.44 -16.40
C GLN A 45 4.38 -4.99 -15.09
N PRO A 46 3.67 -4.20 -14.27
CA PRO A 46 4.24 -3.78 -12.99
C PRO A 46 4.31 -4.94 -12.00
N PRO A 47 5.35 -5.00 -11.14
CA PRO A 47 5.48 -6.08 -10.16
C PRO A 47 4.42 -6.01 -9.07
N TYR A 48 3.93 -4.81 -8.76
CA TYR A 48 2.90 -4.60 -7.75
C TYR A 48 1.87 -3.61 -8.28
N ASP A 49 0.65 -3.72 -7.77
CA ASP A 49 -0.44 -2.83 -8.15
C ASP A 49 -0.09 -1.38 -7.79
N PRO A 50 -0.10 -0.45 -8.75
CA PRO A 50 0.18 0.96 -8.47
C PRO A 50 -0.76 1.60 -7.45
N ARG A 51 -2.02 1.15 -7.38
CA ARG A 51 -2.95 1.64 -6.36
C ARG A 51 -2.47 1.27 -4.97
N MET A 52 -2.05 0.01 -4.82
CA MET A 52 -1.48 -0.48 -3.58
C MET A 52 -0.24 0.32 -3.19
N MET A 53 0.66 0.55 -4.14
CA MET A 53 1.89 1.29 -3.88
C MET A 53 1.61 2.73 -3.47
N THR A 54 0.63 3.36 -4.11
CA THR A 54 0.21 4.72 -3.76
C THR A 54 -0.32 4.77 -2.33
N GLY A 55 -1.21 3.84 -1.98
CA GLY A 55 -1.76 3.77 -0.63
C GLY A 55 -0.70 3.53 0.42
N LEU A 56 0.25 2.64 0.11
CA LEU A 56 1.37 2.35 1.00
C LEU A 56 2.17 3.62 1.31
N LEU A 57 2.51 4.39 0.29
CA LEU A 57 3.28 5.61 0.48
C LEU A 57 2.50 6.66 1.25
N LEU A 58 1.23 6.87 0.91
CA LEU A 58 0.40 7.84 1.60
C LEU A 58 0.27 7.50 3.08
N TYR A 59 0.05 6.23 3.38
CA TYR A 59 -0.07 5.83 4.78
C TYR A 59 1.26 5.99 5.52
N ALA A 60 2.37 5.57 4.90
CA ALA A 60 3.69 5.71 5.52
C ALA A 60 3.97 7.18 5.84
N TYR A 61 3.71 8.08 4.90
CA TYR A 61 3.95 9.50 5.12
C TYR A 61 3.07 10.05 6.22
N SER A 62 1.82 9.60 6.32
CA SER A 62 0.93 10.02 7.40
C SER A 62 1.45 9.59 8.76
N GLN A 63 2.24 8.52 8.80
CA GLN A 63 2.86 8.02 10.03
C GLN A 63 4.26 8.60 10.27
N GLY A 64 4.70 9.52 9.41
CA GLY A 64 6.03 10.10 9.51
C GLY A 64 7.15 9.19 9.05
N ILE A 65 6.84 8.14 8.30
CA ILE A 65 7.82 7.18 7.81
C ILE A 65 8.12 7.50 6.36
N THR A 66 9.36 7.90 6.07
CA THR A 66 9.76 8.31 4.73
C THR A 66 10.84 7.44 4.11
N SER A 67 11.56 6.68 4.92
CA SER A 67 12.63 5.80 4.45
C SER A 67 12.06 4.56 3.79
N SER A 68 12.52 4.26 2.58
CA SER A 68 12.08 3.05 1.85
C SER A 68 12.41 1.77 2.62
N GLY A 69 13.55 1.76 3.33
CA GLY A 69 13.92 0.61 4.15
C GLY A 69 12.98 0.40 5.33
N GLN A 70 12.55 1.49 5.96
CA GLN A 70 11.57 1.40 7.05
C GLN A 70 10.19 0.99 6.54
N ILE A 71 9.80 1.48 5.38
CA ILE A 71 8.54 1.09 4.76
C ILE A 71 8.55 -0.41 4.45
N GLU A 72 9.64 -0.91 3.88
CA GLU A 72 9.80 -2.33 3.62
C GLU A 72 9.62 -3.15 4.89
N ARG A 73 10.27 -2.72 5.98
CA ARG A 73 10.17 -3.42 7.27
C ARG A 73 8.74 -3.41 7.80
N ARG A 74 8.07 -2.26 7.71
CA ARG A 74 6.69 -2.15 8.18
C ARG A 74 5.75 -3.07 7.44
N CYS A 75 5.98 -3.29 6.15
CA CYS A 75 5.16 -4.22 5.37
C CYS A 75 5.24 -5.65 5.90
N ARG A 76 6.31 -5.99 6.61
CA ARG A 76 6.48 -7.30 7.21
C ARG A 76 5.99 -7.39 8.65
N GLU A 77 5.97 -6.27 9.37
CA GLU A 77 5.78 -6.28 10.82
C GLU A 77 4.53 -5.57 11.30
N ASP A 78 3.99 -4.65 10.51
CA ASP A 78 2.88 -3.79 10.93
C ASP A 78 1.58 -4.24 10.26
N LEU A 79 0.56 -4.51 11.05
CA LEU A 79 -0.71 -5.03 10.56
C LEU A 79 -1.37 -4.10 9.54
N ALA A 80 -1.32 -2.78 9.78
CA ALA A 80 -1.91 -1.81 8.85
C ALA A 80 -1.21 -1.83 7.49
N PHE A 81 0.12 -1.91 7.51
CA PHE A 81 0.89 -2.01 6.26
C PHE A 81 0.62 -3.32 5.54
N MET A 82 0.52 -4.42 6.29
CA MET A 82 0.17 -5.72 5.70
C MET A 82 -1.20 -5.68 5.03
N TYR A 83 -2.15 -5.02 5.66
CA TYR A 83 -3.49 -4.87 5.10
C TYR A 83 -3.47 -4.06 3.80
N LEU A 84 -2.75 -2.93 3.79
CA LEU A 84 -2.67 -2.08 2.61
C LEU A 84 -2.01 -2.78 1.43
N THR A 85 -1.04 -3.65 1.70
CA THR A 85 -0.30 -4.34 0.66
C THR A 85 -0.87 -5.72 0.33
N ALA A 86 -1.98 -6.12 0.99
CA ALA A 86 -2.57 -7.44 0.82
C ALA A 86 -1.53 -8.55 0.98
N ASP A 87 -0.64 -8.36 1.96
CA ASP A 87 0.47 -9.28 2.29
C ASP A 87 1.55 -9.40 1.21
N ALA A 88 1.50 -8.59 0.15
CA ALA A 88 2.66 -8.43 -0.70
C ALA A 88 3.75 -7.72 0.10
N GLN A 89 5.00 -8.03 -0.14
CA GLN A 89 6.10 -7.45 0.62
C GLN A 89 7.06 -6.75 -0.34
N PRO A 90 6.69 -5.55 -0.82
CA PRO A 90 7.58 -4.81 -1.72
C PRO A 90 8.88 -4.46 -1.00
N ASP A 91 9.98 -4.64 -1.69
CA ASP A 91 11.28 -4.31 -1.12
C ASP A 91 11.58 -2.82 -1.29
N HIS A 92 12.65 -2.38 -0.61
CA HIS A 92 13.01 -0.96 -0.62
C HIS A 92 13.39 -0.45 -2.02
N ASP A 93 13.97 -1.30 -2.85
CA ASP A 93 14.34 -0.89 -4.23
C ASP A 93 13.09 -0.64 -5.06
N THR A 94 12.10 -1.50 -4.95
CA THR A 94 10.82 -1.32 -5.64
C THR A 94 10.11 -0.06 -5.17
N ILE A 95 10.11 0.18 -3.86
CA ILE A 95 9.50 1.37 -3.27
C ILE A 95 10.22 2.64 -3.76
N CYS A 96 11.55 2.63 -3.76
CA CYS A 96 12.34 3.75 -4.27
C CYS A 96 12.05 4.03 -5.74
N ALA A 97 12.00 2.99 -6.56
CA ALA A 97 11.75 3.13 -7.98
C ALA A 97 10.37 3.73 -8.25
N PHE A 98 9.37 3.27 -7.51
CA PHE A 98 8.02 3.79 -7.65
C PHE A 98 7.96 5.27 -7.27
N ARG A 99 8.61 5.65 -6.18
CA ARG A 99 8.65 7.04 -5.73
C ARG A 99 9.29 7.96 -6.76
N ARG A 100 10.44 7.56 -7.30
CA ARG A 100 11.13 8.37 -8.30
C ARG A 100 10.30 8.55 -9.55
N GLN A 101 9.63 7.50 -9.98
CA GLN A 101 8.88 7.49 -11.21
C GLN A 101 7.59 8.31 -11.12
N HIS A 102 6.97 8.33 -9.95
CA HIS A 102 5.63 8.90 -9.80
C HIS A 102 5.54 10.04 -8.79
N LEU A 103 6.67 10.50 -8.26
CA LEU A 103 6.66 11.54 -7.22
C LEU A 103 5.91 12.79 -7.67
N ALA A 104 6.08 13.20 -8.91
CA ALA A 104 5.41 14.39 -9.42
C ALA A 104 3.89 14.24 -9.53
N ALA A 105 3.38 13.01 -9.51
CA ALA A 105 1.94 12.74 -9.57
C ALA A 105 1.27 12.78 -8.20
N PHE A 106 2.05 12.79 -7.16
CA PHE A 106 1.54 12.94 -5.81
C PHE A 106 1.51 14.42 -5.44
#